data_b1aafce6f6f10d6c0f4a253b141cd9a9
#
_entry.id   b1aafce6f6f10d6c0f4a253b141cd9a9
#
_cell.length_a   1.000
_cell.length_b   1.000
_cell.length_c   1.000
_cell.angle_alpha   90.00
_cell.angle_beta   90.00
_cell.angle_gamma   90.00
#
_symmetry.space_group_name_H-M   'P 1'
#
loop_
_entity.id
_entity.type
_entity.pdbx_description
1 polymer ?
#
loop_
_entity_poly.entity_id
_entity_poly.type
_entity_poly.pdbx_seq_one_letter_code
_entity_poly.pdbx_strand_id
1 'polypeptide(L)' 'MVKYAEFCAGVGGFRLGIQATTHDSECVYKNEIDSKCEDTYYKNFNEKFDSKDIFEINVEDIPDIDVLC' A
#
# COMPACT_ATOMS: atom_id res chain seq x y z
N MET A 1 -8.21 15.06 3.16
CA MET A 1 -7.18 14.09 2.66
C MET A 1 -7.81 12.72 2.47
N VAL A 2 -7.55 12.10 1.34
CA VAL A 2 -8.03 10.74 1.07
C VAL A 2 -7.00 9.75 1.63
N LYS A 3 -7.45 8.86 2.51
CA LYS A 3 -6.62 7.79 3.06
C LYS A 3 -6.98 6.48 2.39
N TYR A 4 -5.99 5.74 1.95
CA TYR A 4 -6.23 4.48 1.25
C TYR A 4 -5.29 3.37 1.74
N ALA A 5 -5.78 2.14 1.57
CA ALA A 5 -4.98 0.93 1.78
C ALA A 5 -4.77 0.24 0.44
N GLU A 6 -3.60 -0.32 0.25
CA GLU A 6 -3.19 -0.99 -0.97
C GLU A 6 -2.85 -2.44 -0.67
N PHE A 7 -3.60 -3.37 -1.28
CA PHE A 7 -3.33 -4.80 -1.18
C PHE A 7 -2.77 -5.29 -2.50
N CYS A 8 -1.92 -6.31 -2.44
CA CYS A 8 -1.18 -6.77 -3.61
C CYS A 8 -0.40 -5.62 -4.25
N ALA A 9 0.31 -4.86 -3.41
CA ALA A 9 0.96 -3.61 -3.80
C ALA A 9 1.97 -3.76 -4.94
N GLY A 10 2.63 -4.92 -5.00
CA GLY A 10 3.64 -5.18 -6.02
C GLY A 10 4.75 -4.14 -5.95
N VAL A 11 4.98 -3.45 -7.07
CA VAL A 11 5.97 -2.37 -7.16
C VAL A 11 5.34 -0.98 -6.97
N GLY A 12 4.05 -0.90 -6.65
CA GLY A 12 3.39 0.34 -6.32
C GLY A 12 2.64 1.02 -7.46
N GLY A 13 2.18 0.26 -8.46
CA GLY A 13 1.46 0.82 -9.60
C GLY A 13 0.18 1.56 -9.23
N PHE A 14 -0.65 1.00 -8.35
CA PHE A 14 -1.87 1.67 -7.87
C PHE A 14 -1.54 2.97 -7.13
N ARG A 15 -0.51 2.94 -6.29
CA ARG A 15 -0.09 4.12 -5.54
C ARG A 15 0.35 5.23 -6.47
N LEU A 16 1.14 4.92 -7.49
CA LEU A 16 1.55 5.90 -8.50
C LEU A 16 0.35 6.49 -9.24
N GLY A 17 -0.62 5.65 -9.60
CA GLY A 17 -1.86 6.09 -10.25
C GLY A 17 -2.67 7.04 -9.38
N ILE A 18 -2.83 6.72 -8.11
CA ILE A 18 -3.57 7.56 -7.16
C ILE A 18 -2.84 8.90 -6.97
N GLN A 19 -1.52 8.88 -6.80
CA GLN A 19 -0.73 10.09 -6.63
C GLN A 19 -0.77 11.00 -7.86
N ALA A 20 -0.92 10.42 -9.06
CA ALA A 20 -1.03 11.18 -10.29
C ALA A 20 -2.39 11.88 -10.43
N THR A 21 -3.45 11.32 -9.82
CA THR A 21 -4.82 11.86 -9.93
C THR A 21 -5.19 12.80 -8.80
N THR A 22 -4.62 12.63 -7.62
CA THR A 22 -4.90 13.48 -6.47
C THR A 22 -3.65 13.70 -5.64
N HIS A 23 -3.36 14.95 -5.32
CA HIS A 23 -2.21 15.32 -4.50
C HIS A 23 -2.53 15.27 -2.99
N ASP A 24 -3.81 15.17 -2.63
CA ASP A 24 -4.24 15.14 -1.24
C ASP A 24 -4.65 13.72 -0.83
N SER A 25 -3.67 12.81 -0.89
CA SER A 25 -3.89 11.41 -0.55
C SER A 25 -2.72 10.86 0.27
N GLU A 26 -3.03 9.86 1.09
CA GLU A 26 -2.03 9.16 1.92
C GLU A 26 -2.27 7.66 1.87
N CYS A 27 -1.22 6.91 1.54
CA CYS A 27 -1.22 5.46 1.64
C CYS A 27 -0.91 5.07 3.09
N VAL A 28 -1.95 4.72 3.84
CA VAL A 28 -1.81 4.42 5.27
C VAL A 28 -1.52 2.96 5.56
N TYR A 29 -1.75 2.08 4.60
CA TYR A 29 -1.43 0.66 4.73
C TYR A 29 -1.13 0.05 3.37
N LYS A 30 -0.13 -0.79 3.30
CA LYS A 30 0.28 -1.48 2.08
C LYS A 30 0.72 -2.90 2.40
N ASN A 31 0.28 -3.83 1.56
CA ASN A 31 0.54 -5.25 1.73
C ASN A 31 0.93 -5.89 0.41
N GLU A 32 1.91 -6.75 0.44
CA GLU A 32 2.32 -7.59 -0.67
C GLU A 32 3.08 -8.82 -0.12
N ILE A 33 2.69 -10.02 -0.54
CA ILE A 33 3.34 -11.24 -0.08
C ILE A 33 4.65 -11.53 -0.82
N ASP A 34 4.81 -11.03 -2.04
CA ASP A 34 6.00 -11.27 -2.85
C ASP A 34 7.15 -10.37 -2.40
N SER A 35 8.10 -10.96 -1.67
CA SER A 35 9.26 -10.23 -1.18
C SER A 35 10.18 -9.71 -2.28
N LYS A 36 10.07 -10.24 -3.50
CA LYS A 36 10.87 -9.75 -4.63
C LYS A 36 10.51 -8.32 -5.02
N CYS A 37 9.31 -7.88 -4.67
CA CYS A 37 8.87 -6.51 -4.94
C CYS A 37 9.34 -5.51 -3.89
N GLU A 38 9.87 -5.96 -2.75
CA GLU A 38 10.17 -5.11 -1.62
C GLU A 38 11.20 -4.03 -1.95
N ASP A 39 12.31 -4.40 -2.57
CA ASP A 39 13.37 -3.44 -2.91
C ASP A 39 12.87 -2.37 -3.88
N THR A 40 12.13 -2.77 -4.91
CA THR A 40 11.61 -1.84 -5.90
C THR A 40 10.60 -0.89 -5.26
N TYR A 41 9.70 -1.42 -4.44
CA TYR A 41 8.73 -0.60 -3.73
C TYR A 41 9.41 0.41 -2.81
N TYR A 42 10.43 -0.04 -2.06
CA TYR A 42 11.19 0.83 -1.17
C TYR A 42 11.92 1.93 -1.93
N LYS A 43 12.51 1.61 -3.08
CA LYS A 43 13.19 2.60 -3.93
C LYS A 43 12.23 3.66 -4.46
N ASN A 44 10.98 3.25 -4.78
CA ASN A 44 9.99 4.16 -5.31
C ASN A 44 9.39 5.09 -4.25
N PHE A 45 9.18 4.59 -3.03
CA PHE A 45 8.40 5.30 -2.02
C PHE A 45 9.13 5.54 -0.70
N ASN A 46 10.32 4.96 -0.53
CA ASN A 46 11.09 4.99 0.71
C ASN A 46 10.29 4.46 1.91
N GLU A 47 9.41 3.50 1.65
CA GLU A 47 8.56 2.83 2.64
C GLU A 47 8.55 1.33 2.37
N LYS A 48 8.36 0.55 3.42
CA LYS A 48 8.21 -0.89 3.32
C LYS A 48 6.74 -1.27 3.42
N PHE A 49 6.35 -2.33 2.69
CA PHE A 49 5.01 -2.88 2.83
C PHE A 49 4.98 -3.99 3.88
N ASP A 50 3.77 -4.33 4.36
CA ASP A 50 3.54 -5.49 5.18
C ASP A 50 3.58 -6.75 4.30
N SER A 51 4.50 -7.66 4.60
CA SER A 51 4.72 -8.85 3.77
C SER A 51 3.91 -10.08 4.20
N LYS A 52 2.91 -9.90 5.05
CA LYS A 52 2.03 -11.00 5.45
C LYS A 52 1.13 -11.46 4.31
N ASP A 53 0.73 -12.73 4.34
CA ASP A 53 -0.36 -13.23 3.54
C ASP A 53 -1.64 -12.47 3.91
N ILE A 54 -2.46 -12.12 2.92
CA ILE A 54 -3.69 -11.35 3.14
C ILE A 54 -4.63 -12.04 4.15
N PHE A 55 -4.63 -13.38 4.21
CA PHE A 55 -5.43 -14.15 5.16
C PHE A 55 -4.92 -14.08 6.61
N GLU A 56 -3.69 -13.64 6.80
CA GLU A 56 -3.09 -13.50 8.13
C GLU A 56 -3.22 -12.07 8.68
N ILE A 57 -3.73 -11.14 7.88
CA ILE A 57 -3.88 -9.75 8.29
C ILE A 57 -5.07 -9.61 9.22
N ASN A 58 -4.82 -8.99 10.38
CA ASN A 58 -5.90 -8.63 11.30
C ASN A 58 -6.46 -7.27 10.88
N VAL A 59 -7.75 -7.22 10.59
CA VAL A 59 -8.44 -5.99 10.17
C VAL A 59 -8.25 -4.84 11.18
N GLU A 60 -8.13 -5.18 12.46
CA GLU A 60 -7.92 -4.18 13.52
C GLU A 60 -6.57 -3.47 13.40
N ASP A 61 -5.59 -4.06 12.72
CA ASP A 61 -4.28 -3.47 12.51
C ASP A 61 -4.25 -2.49 11.34
N ILE A 62 -5.33 -2.44 10.56
CA ILE A 62 -5.44 -1.52 9.42
C ILE A 62 -6.06 -0.21 9.91
N PRO A 63 -5.39 0.95 9.68
CA PRO A 63 -5.97 2.25 10.02
C PRO A 63 -7.27 2.50 9.25
N ASP A 64 -8.05 3.48 9.71
CA ASP A 64 -9.25 3.92 8.99
C ASP A 64 -8.88 4.42 7.60
N ILE A 65 -9.63 3.97 6.61
CA ILE A 65 -9.39 4.29 5.20
C ILE A 65 -10.67 4.75 4.53
N ASP A 66 -10.49 5.55 3.47
CA ASP A 66 -11.58 5.99 2.60
C ASP A 66 -11.69 5.12 1.36
N VAL A 67 -10.56 4.58 0.87
CA VAL A 67 -10.48 3.78 -0.35
C VAL A 67 -9.64 2.53 -0.12
N LEU A 68 -10.15 1.40 -0.62
CA LEU A 68 -9.48 0.11 -0.62
C LEU A 68 -9.07 -0.24 -2.06
N CYS A 69 -7.79 -0.48 -2.27
CA CYS A 69 -7.24 -0.88 -3.58
C CYS A 69 -6.72 -2.31 -3.59
#